data_980f82006f34a0417ed4b46921b5b87a
#
_entry.id   980f82006f34a0417ed4b46921b5b87a
#
_cell.length_a   1.000
_cell.length_b   1.000
_cell.length_c   1.000
_cell.angle_alpha   90.00
_cell.angle_beta   90.00
_cell.angle_gamma   90.00
#
_symmetry.space_group_name_H-M   'P 1'
#
loop_
_entity.id
_entity.type
_entity.pdbx_description
1 polymer ?
#
loop_
_entity_poly.entity_id
_entity_poly.type
_entity_poly.pdbx_seq_one_letter_code
_entity_poly.pdbx_strand_id
1 'polypeptide(L)'
;PKGIDGVTEEAGNLAEDVGKIVESGSTSINPNEIRYSQSSANGSSDIIQSMKANGWQGDPIDVVEMPDGIYTTIDNTRVVSAREAGINVEANVHGYNDPLPSEYIERFTTKKGVPKTWGEAIELRVSKQKASFRNGNPYGKLEMETIK
;
A
#
# COMPACT_ATOMS: atom_id res chain seq x y z
N PRO A 1 -4.43 -23.39 10.78
CA PRO A 1 -5.17 -23.75 11.05
C PRO A 1 -5.39 -23.85 10.62
N LYS A 2 -5.18 -23.62 10.59
CA LYS A 2 -5.85 -23.75 10.66
C LYS A 2 -6.17 -23.59 10.25
N GLY A 3 -5.44 -23.47 9.83
CA GLY A 3 -6.18 -23.39 10.08
C GLY A 3 -5.96 -23.50 9.40
N ILE A 4 -5.52 -23.56 9.35
CA ILE A 4 -5.98 -23.75 9.35
C ILE A 4 -5.71 -23.79 8.73
N ASP A 5 -5.16 -23.47 8.85
CA ASP A 5 -5.57 -23.53 8.85
C ASP A 5 -5.30 -23.23 8.49
N GLY A 6 -4.71 -22.93 8.31
CA GLY A 6 -5.19 -22.56 8.79
C GLY A 6 -4.85 -22.28 8.56
N VAL A 7 -4.05 -22.23 8.63
CA VAL A 7 -4.62 -21.93 8.98
C VAL A 7 -4.46 -21.60 9.07
N THR A 8 -3.91 -21.32 9.06
CA THR A 8 -4.51 -21.01 9.61
C THR A 8 -4.32 -20.69 9.77
N GLU A 9 -3.74 -20.31 9.92
CA GLU A 9 -4.36 -20.12 10.48
C GLU A 9 -4.54 -19.68 10.61
N GLU A 10 -3.73 -19.38 10.68
CA GLU A 10 -4.51 -19.18 11.09
C GLU A 10 -5.01 -18.76 11.22
N ALA A 11 -4.22 -18.54 11.05
CA ALA A 11 -5.22 -18.46 11.47
C ALA A 11 -5.50 -17.95 11.63
N GLY A 12 -5.17 -17.79 11.47
CA GLY A 12 -6.05 -17.62 12.11
C GLY A 12 -6.19 -17.12 11.99
N ASN A 13 -5.88 -16.61 12.09
CA ASN A 13 -6.75 -16.60 12.26
C ASN A 13 -7.19 -16.42 12.18
N LEU A 14 -6.95 -15.80 12.05
CA LEU A 14 -7.85 -15.98 12.17
C LEU A 14 -8.38 -15.61 12.27
N ALA A 15 -8.46 -15.36 12.09
CA ALA A 15 -9.28 -15.28 12.22
C ALA A 15 -9.66 -14.75 12.30
N GLU A 16 -9.57 -14.40 12.34
CA GLU A 16 -10.26 -14.19 12.45
C GLU A 16 -10.83 -13.78 12.31
N ASP A 17 -10.64 -13.51 12.37
CA ASP A 17 -11.38 -13.40 12.17
C ASP A 17 -11.93 -13.30 11.88
N VAL A 18 -11.80 -12.95 12.28
CA VAL A 18 -12.38 -13.11 11.68
C VAL A 18 -13.22 -12.97 11.21
N GLY A 19 -13.79 -12.98 11.90
CA GLY A 19 -15.12 -13.10 11.39
C GLY A 19 -15.32 -12.81 9.94
N LYS A 20 -14.80 -11.84 9.51
CA LYS A 20 -14.83 -11.40 8.13
C LYS A 20 -13.94 -12.29 7.30
N ILE A 21 -14.42 -12.66 6.10
CA ILE A 21 -13.59 -13.36 5.15
C ILE A 21 -12.72 -12.34 4.44
N VAL A 22 -11.42 -12.54 4.53
CA VAL A 22 -10.45 -11.67 3.90
C VAL A 22 -9.80 -12.42 2.76
N GLU A 23 -9.54 -11.74 1.65
CA GLU A 23 -8.80 -12.33 0.55
C GLU A 23 -7.51 -12.93 1.05
N SER A 24 -7.17 -14.10 0.53
CA SER A 24 -5.93 -14.77 0.93
C SER A 24 -4.75 -13.83 0.75
N GLY A 25 -4.00 -13.62 1.81
CA GLY A 25 -2.83 -12.77 1.76
C GLY A 25 -3.07 -11.30 2.05
N SER A 26 -4.34 -10.86 2.14
CA SER A 26 -4.59 -9.45 2.45
C SER A 26 -4.55 -9.21 3.96
N THR A 27 -4.17 -7.99 4.31
CA THR A 27 -4.01 -7.57 5.70
C THR A 27 -4.73 -6.23 5.88
N SER A 28 -5.44 -6.09 6.99
CA SER A 28 -6.07 -4.82 7.36
C SER A 28 -5.02 -3.94 8.04
N ILE A 29 -4.79 -2.76 7.52
CA ILE A 29 -3.72 -1.87 8.02
C ILE A 29 -4.29 -0.47 8.23
N ASN A 30 -3.91 0.16 9.34
CA ASN A 30 -4.25 1.56 9.60
C ASN A 30 -3.49 2.42 8.57
N PRO A 31 -4.21 3.24 7.78
CA PRO A 31 -3.55 4.05 6.74
C PRO A 31 -2.53 5.05 7.30
N ASN A 32 -2.64 5.41 8.58
CA ASN A 32 -1.66 6.30 9.20
C ASN A 32 -0.29 5.64 9.39
N GLU A 33 -0.20 4.32 9.19
CA GLU A 33 1.05 3.57 9.30
C GLU A 33 1.68 3.30 7.93
N ILE A 34 1.10 3.84 6.87
CA ILE A 34 1.55 3.58 5.50
C ILE A 34 2.10 4.87 4.90
N ARG A 35 3.33 4.80 4.38
CA ARG A 35 3.95 5.94 3.70
C ARG A 35 3.43 6.02 2.26
N TYR A 36 3.41 7.23 1.74
CA TYR A 36 3.10 7.50 0.35
C TYR A 36 4.38 7.45 -0.49
N SER A 37 4.25 7.00 -1.73
CA SER A 37 5.35 7.01 -2.69
C SER A 37 5.25 8.17 -3.67
N GLN A 38 4.20 8.99 -3.55
CA GLN A 38 3.99 10.17 -4.38
C GLN A 38 3.61 11.36 -3.52
N SER A 39 3.96 12.58 -4.00
CA SER A 39 3.72 13.80 -3.24
C SER A 39 2.29 14.31 -3.36
N SER A 40 1.49 13.78 -4.29
CA SER A 40 0.11 14.24 -4.49
C SER A 40 -0.78 13.09 -4.97
N ALA A 41 -2.08 13.27 -4.76
CA ALA A 41 -3.09 12.35 -5.27
C ALA A 41 -4.26 13.15 -5.83
N ASN A 42 -4.88 12.60 -6.88
CA ASN A 42 -6.06 13.17 -7.53
C ASN A 42 -7.22 12.19 -7.47
N GLY A 43 -8.45 12.72 -7.50
CA GLY A 43 -9.64 11.87 -7.58
C GLY A 43 -10.04 11.23 -6.28
N SER A 44 -9.52 11.74 -5.15
CA SER A 44 -9.81 11.13 -3.87
C SER A 44 -11.20 11.43 -3.33
N SER A 45 -11.82 12.56 -3.74
CA SER A 45 -13.07 12.99 -3.11
C SER A 45 -14.21 11.98 -3.27
N ASP A 46 -14.38 11.42 -4.47
CA ASP A 46 -15.42 10.41 -4.70
C ASP A 46 -15.13 9.12 -3.94
N ILE A 47 -13.86 8.76 -3.88
CA ILE A 47 -13.43 7.56 -3.16
C ILE A 47 -13.66 7.72 -1.66
N ILE A 48 -13.35 8.91 -1.12
CA ILE A 48 -13.60 9.21 0.29
C ILE A 48 -15.07 9.07 0.61
N GLN A 49 -15.96 9.63 -0.24
CA GLN A 49 -17.39 9.53 -0.03
C GLN A 49 -17.86 8.09 -0.04
N SER A 50 -17.39 7.30 -1.00
CA SER A 50 -17.72 5.88 -1.09
C SER A 50 -17.28 5.11 0.16
N MET A 51 -16.06 5.38 0.61
CA MET A 51 -15.52 4.70 1.80
C MET A 51 -16.27 5.08 3.07
N LYS A 52 -16.69 6.35 3.19
CA LYS A 52 -17.49 6.77 4.34
C LYS A 52 -18.85 6.07 4.37
N ALA A 53 -19.43 5.85 3.20
CA ALA A 53 -20.75 5.25 3.10
C ALA A 53 -20.71 3.72 3.19
N ASN A 54 -19.70 3.09 2.62
CA ASN A 54 -19.71 1.63 2.37
C ASN A 54 -18.50 0.90 2.95
N GLY A 55 -17.53 1.60 3.55
CA GLY A 55 -16.28 0.99 3.96
C GLY A 55 -15.35 0.72 2.79
N TRP A 56 -14.39 -0.16 3.00
CA TRP A 56 -13.42 -0.49 1.95
C TRP A 56 -14.13 -1.16 0.76
N GLN A 57 -13.81 -0.71 -0.45
CA GLN A 57 -14.38 -1.26 -1.67
C GLN A 57 -13.26 -1.67 -2.63
N GLY A 58 -13.47 -2.78 -3.31
CA GLY A 58 -12.55 -3.25 -4.35
C GLY A 58 -11.43 -4.12 -3.82
N ASP A 59 -10.50 -4.43 -4.70
CA ASP A 59 -9.39 -5.33 -4.40
C ASP A 59 -8.43 -4.69 -3.40
N PRO A 60 -7.66 -5.51 -2.65
CA PRO A 60 -6.63 -4.98 -1.78
C PRO A 60 -5.59 -4.18 -2.58
N ILE A 61 -5.04 -3.16 -1.94
CA ILE A 61 -3.92 -2.42 -2.52
C ILE A 61 -2.62 -3.18 -2.27
N ASP A 62 -1.56 -2.79 -2.98
CA ASP A 62 -0.24 -3.34 -2.73
C ASP A 62 0.58 -2.38 -1.88
N VAL A 63 1.21 -2.91 -0.84
CA VAL A 63 2.16 -2.15 -0.03
C VAL A 63 3.44 -2.97 0.09
N VAL A 64 4.54 -2.27 0.33
CA VAL A 64 5.85 -2.90 0.43
C VAL A 64 6.41 -2.62 1.81
N GLU A 65 6.84 -3.68 2.49
CA GLU A 65 7.55 -3.53 3.75
C GLU A 65 9.00 -3.16 3.43
N MET A 66 9.34 -1.89 3.69
CA MET A 66 10.67 -1.37 3.39
C MET A 66 11.69 -1.82 4.43
N PRO A 67 12.99 -1.63 4.18
CA PRO A 67 14.03 -2.15 5.09
C PRO A 67 13.93 -1.68 6.53
N ASP A 68 13.28 -0.54 6.78
CA ASP A 68 13.07 -0.03 8.14
C ASP A 68 11.83 -0.61 8.81
N GLY A 69 11.14 -1.55 8.16
CA GLY A 69 9.96 -2.20 8.72
C GLY A 69 8.66 -1.43 8.54
N ILE A 70 8.70 -0.28 7.87
CA ILE A 70 7.51 0.55 7.64
C ILE A 70 7.00 0.30 6.21
N TYR A 71 5.68 0.29 6.05
CA TYR A 71 5.06 0.05 4.74
C TYR A 71 5.04 1.31 3.89
N THR A 72 5.21 1.14 2.57
CA THR A 72 5.00 2.22 1.60
C THR A 72 4.09 1.68 0.51
N THR A 73 3.09 2.47 0.11
CA THR A 73 2.10 2.03 -0.87
C THR A 73 2.51 2.40 -2.29
N ILE A 74 1.99 1.63 -3.26
CA ILE A 74 1.99 2.06 -4.65
C ILE A 74 0.63 2.65 -5.06
N ASP A 75 -0.38 2.54 -4.21
CA ASP A 75 -1.73 3.08 -4.47
C ASP A 75 -2.01 4.25 -3.52
N ASN A 76 -1.44 5.39 -3.85
CA ASN A 76 -1.45 6.55 -2.96
C ASN A 76 -2.86 7.12 -2.76
N THR A 77 -3.66 7.13 -3.82
CA THR A 77 -5.01 7.70 -3.76
C THR A 77 -5.90 6.96 -2.79
N ARG A 78 -5.88 5.62 -2.81
CA ARG A 78 -6.75 4.86 -1.91
C ARG A 78 -6.28 4.90 -0.46
N VAL A 79 -4.97 5.03 -0.23
CA VAL A 79 -4.47 5.16 1.14
C VAL A 79 -4.90 6.50 1.74
N VAL A 80 -4.71 7.61 1.01
CA VAL A 80 -5.11 8.91 1.52
C VAL A 80 -6.64 8.97 1.68
N SER A 81 -7.39 8.34 0.78
CA SER A 81 -8.84 8.30 0.88
C SER A 81 -9.31 7.56 2.12
N ALA A 82 -8.69 6.42 2.43
CA ALA A 82 -9.04 5.65 3.62
C ALA A 82 -8.70 6.42 4.89
N ARG A 83 -7.58 7.12 4.88
CA ARG A 83 -7.20 7.97 6.02
C ARG A 83 -8.26 9.05 6.27
N GLU A 84 -8.68 9.75 5.21
CA GLU A 84 -9.68 10.80 5.32
C GLU A 84 -11.05 10.25 5.71
N ALA A 85 -11.37 9.04 5.26
CA ALA A 85 -12.64 8.39 5.61
C ALA A 85 -12.63 7.77 7.00
N GLY A 86 -11.45 7.62 7.62
CA GLY A 86 -11.33 7.05 8.95
C GLY A 86 -11.45 5.54 9.00
N ILE A 87 -11.07 4.84 7.92
CA ILE A 87 -11.14 3.37 7.85
C ILE A 87 -9.76 2.78 7.57
N ASN A 88 -9.61 1.48 7.86
CA ASN A 88 -8.39 0.76 7.50
C ASN A 88 -8.39 0.41 6.01
N VAL A 89 -7.20 0.21 5.46
CA VAL A 89 -7.05 -0.32 4.10
C VAL A 89 -6.93 -1.84 4.16
N GLU A 90 -7.30 -2.49 3.06
CA GLU A 90 -6.98 -3.91 2.85
C GLU A 90 -5.79 -3.97 1.91
N ALA A 91 -4.74 -4.67 2.30
CA ALA A 91 -3.48 -4.62 1.57
C ALA A 91 -2.84 -5.99 1.41
N ASN A 92 -2.23 -6.18 0.25
CA ASN A 92 -1.29 -7.28 0.03
C ASN A 92 0.09 -6.74 0.37
N VAL A 93 0.74 -7.36 1.35
CA VAL A 93 2.05 -6.92 1.82
C VAL A 93 3.13 -7.68 1.09
N HIS A 94 4.04 -6.95 0.45
CA HIS A 94 5.17 -7.53 -0.28
C HIS A 94 6.46 -7.19 0.44
N GLY A 95 7.42 -8.12 0.42
CA GLY A 95 8.73 -7.87 0.97
C GLY A 95 9.56 -6.97 0.05
N TYR A 96 10.50 -6.26 0.62
CA TYR A 96 11.37 -5.36 -0.14
C TYR A 96 12.08 -6.08 -1.29
N ASN A 97 12.53 -7.31 -1.06
CA ASN A 97 13.29 -8.08 -2.04
C ASN A 97 12.41 -9.06 -2.84
N ASP A 98 11.10 -9.03 -2.66
CA ASP A 98 10.22 -9.91 -3.42
C ASP A 98 10.22 -9.52 -4.90
N PRO A 99 10.21 -10.49 -5.81
CA PRO A 99 10.27 -10.18 -7.24
C PRO A 99 9.01 -9.44 -7.70
N LEU A 100 9.23 -8.42 -8.53
CA LEU A 100 8.17 -7.59 -9.07
C LEU A 100 7.57 -8.31 -10.29
N PRO A 101 6.22 -8.42 -10.37
CA PRO A 101 5.59 -8.98 -11.58
C PRO A 101 5.92 -8.16 -12.81
N SER A 102 5.98 -8.84 -13.97
CA SER A 102 6.42 -8.21 -15.21
C SER A 102 5.59 -6.99 -15.60
N GLU A 103 4.29 -7.03 -15.36
CA GLU A 103 3.41 -5.90 -15.68
C GLU A 103 3.76 -4.66 -14.85
N TYR A 104 4.24 -4.85 -13.62
CA TYR A 104 4.67 -3.75 -12.78
C TYR A 104 6.08 -3.28 -13.11
N ILE A 105 6.95 -4.17 -13.61
CA ILE A 105 8.29 -3.77 -14.04
C ILE A 105 8.17 -2.69 -15.10
N GLU A 106 7.33 -2.90 -16.11
CA GLU A 106 7.12 -1.92 -17.16
C GLU A 106 6.56 -0.61 -16.60
N ARG A 107 5.56 -0.73 -15.72
CA ARG A 107 4.88 0.43 -15.13
C ARG A 107 5.80 1.31 -14.31
N PHE A 108 6.77 0.71 -13.59
CA PHE A 108 7.64 1.44 -12.68
C PHE A 108 9.03 1.72 -13.22
N THR A 109 9.32 1.30 -14.45
CA THR A 109 10.60 1.62 -15.10
C THR A 109 10.69 3.12 -15.34
N THR A 110 11.85 3.70 -15.02
CA THR A 110 12.11 5.11 -15.20
C THR A 110 13.45 5.28 -15.91
N LYS A 111 13.80 6.54 -16.21
CA LYS A 111 15.12 6.85 -16.77
C LYS A 111 16.25 6.45 -15.84
N LYS A 112 15.95 6.31 -14.54
CA LYS A 112 16.96 5.96 -13.54
C LYS A 112 17.18 4.45 -13.44
N GLY A 113 16.27 3.64 -13.95
CA GLY A 113 16.46 2.21 -13.93
C GLY A 113 15.21 1.39 -14.13
N VAL A 114 15.41 0.07 -14.10
CA VAL A 114 14.37 -0.93 -14.26
C VAL A 114 14.27 -1.69 -12.93
N PRO A 115 13.12 -1.63 -12.25
CA PRO A 115 13.00 -2.30 -10.95
C PRO A 115 12.86 -3.80 -11.12
N LYS A 116 13.49 -4.56 -10.24
CA LYS A 116 13.38 -6.02 -10.22
C LYS A 116 12.58 -6.51 -9.03
N THR A 117 12.45 -5.68 -8.01
CA THR A 117 11.76 -6.03 -6.77
C THR A 117 10.75 -4.96 -6.42
N TRP A 118 9.83 -5.32 -5.53
CA TRP A 118 8.85 -4.36 -5.03
C TRP A 118 9.52 -3.15 -4.38
N GLY A 119 10.60 -3.38 -3.61
CA GLY A 119 11.31 -2.28 -2.97
C GLY A 119 11.95 -1.34 -3.97
N GLU A 120 12.54 -1.87 -5.04
CA GLU A 120 13.13 -1.04 -6.08
C GLU A 120 12.08 -0.20 -6.80
N ALA A 121 10.87 -0.77 -6.99
CA ALA A 121 9.78 -0.02 -7.60
C ALA A 121 9.41 1.21 -6.76
N ILE A 122 9.33 1.03 -5.44
CA ILE A 122 9.06 2.15 -4.53
C ILE A 122 10.15 3.21 -4.65
N GLU A 123 11.42 2.79 -4.56
CA GLU A 123 12.53 3.73 -4.60
C GLU A 123 12.57 4.53 -5.89
N LEU A 124 12.32 3.87 -7.02
CA LEU A 124 12.29 4.56 -8.30
C LEU A 124 11.14 5.56 -8.37
N ARG A 125 9.96 5.19 -7.86
CA ARG A 125 8.84 6.13 -7.87
C ARG A 125 9.11 7.35 -6.99
N VAL A 126 9.63 7.14 -5.78
CA VAL A 126 9.95 8.24 -4.89
C VAL A 126 11.00 9.15 -5.53
N SER A 127 11.99 8.57 -6.20
CA SER A 127 13.07 9.34 -6.82
C SER A 127 12.60 10.28 -7.93
N LYS A 128 11.40 10.05 -8.48
CA LYS A 128 10.82 10.91 -9.50
C LYS A 128 10.03 12.08 -8.92
N GLN A 129 9.79 12.08 -7.64
CA GLN A 129 9.01 13.13 -7.01
C GLN A 129 9.85 14.38 -6.84
N LYS A 130 9.19 15.50 -6.55
CA LYS A 130 9.90 16.77 -6.36
C LYS A 130 10.82 16.70 -5.14
N ALA A 131 11.83 17.57 -5.13
CA ALA A 131 12.88 17.53 -4.11
C ALA A 131 12.35 17.64 -2.68
N SER A 132 11.31 18.45 -2.47
CA SER A 132 10.73 18.60 -1.13
C SER A 132 10.13 17.32 -0.59
N PHE A 133 9.76 16.40 -1.48
CA PHE A 133 9.25 15.10 -1.07
C PHE A 133 10.36 14.06 -0.95
N ARG A 134 11.21 13.95 -1.99
CA ARG A 134 12.18 12.83 -2.05
C ARG A 134 13.42 13.02 -1.18
N ASN A 135 13.85 14.26 -0.93
CA ASN A 135 15.09 14.51 -0.21
C ASN A 135 14.95 14.06 1.24
N GLY A 136 15.83 13.15 1.68
CA GLY A 136 15.78 12.60 3.02
C GLY A 136 14.71 11.54 3.22
N ASN A 137 13.95 11.18 2.17
CA ASN A 137 12.84 10.24 2.27
C ASN A 137 12.90 9.19 1.17
N PRO A 138 13.95 8.33 1.16
CA PRO A 138 14.13 7.36 0.07
C PRO A 138 12.99 6.35 -0.04
N TYR A 139 12.24 6.15 1.05
CA TYR A 139 11.14 5.18 1.09
C TYR A 139 9.77 5.85 1.15
N GLY A 140 9.71 7.17 0.90
CA GLY A 140 8.45 7.92 0.92
C GLY A 140 8.19 8.60 2.25
N LYS A 141 7.02 9.21 2.37
CA LYS A 141 6.64 9.99 3.56
C LYS A 141 5.26 9.57 4.06
N LEU A 142 5.03 9.74 5.35
CA LEU A 142 3.72 9.48 5.96
C LEU A 142 2.72 10.61 5.68
N GLU A 143 3.18 11.69 5.06
CA GLU A 143 2.34 12.84 4.73
C GLU A 143 2.29 13.05 3.22
N MET A 144 1.17 13.58 2.76
CA MET A 144 1.00 13.93 1.35
C MET A 144 0.81 15.43 1.25
N GLU A 145 1.56 16.07 0.33
CA GLU A 145 1.58 17.52 0.21
C GLU A 145 0.32 18.08 -0.45
N THR A 146 -0.24 17.35 -1.42
CA THR A 146 -1.40 17.82 -2.17
C THR A 146 -2.41 16.68 -2.32
N ILE A 147 -3.64 16.95 -1.89
CA ILE A 147 -4.76 16.00 -2.00
C ILE A 147 -5.85 16.68 -2.81
N LYS A 148 -6.28 16.03 -3.88
CA LYS A 148 -7.34 16.56 -4.76
C LYS A 148 -8.41 15.54 -5.04
#